data_3ec5c3bafa3f7fd503f5e0035f8c7af5
#
_entry.id   3ec5c3bafa3f7fd503f5e0035f8c7af5
#
_cell.length_a   1.000
_cell.length_b   1.000
_cell.length_c   1.000
_cell.angle_alpha   90.00
_cell.angle_beta   90.00
_cell.angle_gamma   90.00
#
_symmetry.space_group_name_H-M   'P 1'
#
loop_
_entity.id
_entity.type
_entity.pdbx_description
1 polymer ?
#
loop_
_entity_poly.entity_id
_entity_poly.type
_entity_poly.pdbx_seq_one_letter_code
_entity_poly.pdbx_strand_id
1 'polypeptide(L)'
;MSAHCALPAAIDYLADVVEGGWPSIMEHNRELALQGRDILCEALGLEKPCPDEMIACIATLILPSENKSGGIPLHEPDPLHVILSEKYGIQIPVWSWPSPQGRFIRISAQLYNSEEEYHYLAWALQQEGLA
;
A
#
# COMPACT_ATOMS: atom_id res chain seq x y z
N MET A 1 -29.40 -3.10 -6.41
CA MET A 1 -28.64 -3.60 -7.59
C MET A 1 -27.29 -4.08 -7.08
N SER A 2 -26.81 -5.24 -7.48
CA SER A 2 -25.52 -5.76 -7.01
C SER A 2 -24.37 -4.92 -7.60
N ALA A 3 -23.30 -4.67 -6.82
CA ALA A 3 -22.10 -3.97 -7.28
C ALA A 3 -21.49 -4.62 -8.54
N HIS A 4 -21.63 -5.92 -8.69
CA HIS A 4 -21.18 -6.64 -9.89
C HIS A 4 -21.86 -6.18 -11.19
N CYS A 5 -23.10 -5.68 -11.12
CA CYS A 5 -23.79 -5.16 -12.30
C CYS A 5 -23.24 -3.81 -12.78
N ALA A 6 -22.48 -3.09 -11.92
CA ALA A 6 -21.85 -1.82 -12.28
C ALA A 6 -20.45 -2.02 -12.89
N LEU A 7 -19.88 -3.22 -12.82
CA LEU A 7 -18.50 -3.49 -13.27
C LEU A 7 -18.25 -3.15 -14.75
N PRO A 8 -19.12 -3.54 -15.71
CA PRO A 8 -18.92 -3.16 -17.11
C PRO A 8 -18.85 -1.65 -17.29
N ALA A 9 -19.81 -0.92 -16.70
CA ALA A 9 -19.84 0.55 -16.80
C ALA A 9 -18.61 1.21 -16.15
N ALA A 10 -18.08 0.64 -15.06
CA ALA A 10 -16.86 1.13 -14.43
C ALA A 10 -15.61 0.88 -15.31
N ILE A 11 -15.55 -0.24 -16.01
CA ILE A 11 -14.48 -0.56 -16.96
C ILE A 11 -14.50 0.41 -18.14
N ASP A 12 -15.67 0.63 -18.73
CA ASP A 12 -15.83 1.54 -19.86
C ASP A 12 -15.51 2.99 -19.45
N TYR A 13 -16.01 3.42 -18.29
CA TYR A 13 -15.74 4.76 -17.74
C TYR A 13 -14.23 4.99 -17.56
N LEU A 14 -13.51 4.07 -16.95
CA LEU A 14 -12.07 4.21 -16.73
C LEU A 14 -11.29 4.20 -18.05
N ALA A 15 -11.75 3.49 -19.07
CA ALA A 15 -11.12 3.51 -20.38
C ALA A 15 -11.13 4.90 -21.04
N ASP A 16 -12.11 5.75 -20.69
CA ASP A 16 -12.29 7.09 -21.24
C ASP A 16 -11.78 8.23 -20.35
N VAL A 17 -11.35 7.93 -19.10
CA VAL A 17 -10.94 8.96 -18.11
C VAL A 17 -9.63 9.65 -18.48
N VAL A 18 -8.69 8.92 -19.08
CA VAL A 18 -7.39 9.46 -19.50
C VAL A 18 -7.10 9.13 -20.95
N GLU A 19 -6.32 9.99 -21.60
CA GLU A 19 -5.80 9.71 -22.93
C GLU A 19 -4.93 8.46 -22.92
N GLY A 20 -5.16 7.54 -23.85
CA GLY A 20 -4.53 6.24 -23.93
C GLY A 20 -5.22 5.14 -23.12
N GLY A 21 -6.28 5.46 -22.36
CA GLY A 21 -7.14 4.48 -21.69
C GLY A 21 -6.41 3.59 -20.69
N TRP A 22 -6.83 2.32 -20.59
CA TRP A 22 -6.28 1.35 -19.64
C TRP A 22 -4.76 1.18 -19.67
N PRO A 23 -4.08 1.13 -20.84
CA PRO A 23 -2.62 1.05 -20.86
C PRO A 23 -1.94 2.19 -20.10
N SER A 24 -2.39 3.43 -20.33
CA SER A 24 -1.84 4.60 -19.64
C SER A 24 -2.15 4.60 -18.14
N ILE A 25 -3.35 4.17 -17.74
CA ILE A 25 -3.72 4.01 -16.32
C ILE A 25 -2.82 2.96 -15.64
N MET A 26 -2.62 1.83 -16.28
CA MET A 26 -1.80 0.75 -15.71
C MET A 26 -0.34 1.15 -15.57
N GLU A 27 0.21 1.85 -16.54
CA GLU A 27 1.59 2.36 -16.51
C GLU A 27 1.76 3.40 -15.40
N HIS A 28 0.88 4.41 -15.35
CA HIS A 28 0.89 5.43 -14.29
C HIS A 28 0.78 4.80 -12.90
N ASN A 29 -0.17 3.92 -12.68
CA ASN A 29 -0.35 3.28 -11.38
C ASN A 29 0.85 2.41 -10.99
N ARG A 30 1.48 1.75 -11.96
CA ARG A 30 2.68 0.96 -11.74
C ARG A 30 3.86 1.85 -11.34
N GLU A 31 4.10 2.92 -12.06
CA GLU A 31 5.17 3.88 -11.75
C GLU A 31 4.99 4.48 -10.37
N LEU A 32 3.78 4.91 -10.04
CA LEU A 32 3.45 5.48 -8.74
C LEU A 32 3.59 4.44 -7.60
N ALA A 33 3.24 3.16 -7.83
CA ALA A 33 3.46 2.09 -6.84
C ALA A 33 4.94 1.81 -6.60
N LEU A 34 5.77 1.86 -7.65
CA LEU A 34 7.22 1.71 -7.54
C LEU A 34 7.85 2.88 -6.78
N GLN A 35 7.46 4.12 -7.10
CA GLN A 35 7.90 5.33 -6.39
C GLN A 35 7.51 5.26 -4.91
N GLY A 36 6.24 4.95 -4.60
CA GLY A 36 5.77 4.84 -3.22
C GLY A 36 6.50 3.75 -2.43
N ARG A 37 6.79 2.60 -3.05
CA ARG A 37 7.62 1.56 -2.44
C ARG A 37 9.03 2.08 -2.15
N ASP A 38 9.65 2.75 -3.11
CA ASP A 38 11.02 3.23 -2.98
C ASP A 38 11.16 4.31 -1.91
N ILE A 39 10.20 5.26 -1.86
CA ILE A 39 10.10 6.26 -0.78
C ILE A 39 10.03 5.58 0.60
N LEU A 40 9.19 4.58 0.76
CA LEU A 40 9.03 3.88 2.03
C LEU A 40 10.28 3.05 2.39
N CYS A 41 10.87 2.35 1.42
CA CYS A 41 12.09 1.59 1.64
C CYS A 41 13.25 2.51 2.08
N GLU A 42 13.43 3.66 1.43
CA GLU A 42 14.47 4.63 1.77
C GLU A 42 14.22 5.23 3.16
N ALA A 43 13.00 5.70 3.42
CA ALA A 43 12.64 6.38 4.66
C ALA A 43 12.73 5.47 5.90
N LEU A 44 12.49 4.17 5.74
CA LEU A 44 12.46 3.19 6.83
C LEU A 44 13.67 2.25 6.83
N GLY A 45 14.63 2.43 5.92
CA GLY A 45 15.80 1.57 5.81
C GLY A 45 15.49 0.12 5.45
N LEU A 46 14.44 -0.11 4.64
CA LEU A 46 13.97 -1.44 4.26
C LEU A 46 14.59 -1.91 2.95
N GLU A 47 14.80 -3.22 2.84
CA GLU A 47 15.12 -3.85 1.56
C GLU A 47 13.88 -3.97 0.67
N LYS A 48 14.06 -3.87 -0.65
CA LYS A 48 12.98 -4.12 -1.61
C LYS A 48 12.57 -5.58 -1.54
N PRO A 49 11.29 -5.90 -1.27
CA PRO A 49 10.86 -7.28 -1.03
C PRO A 49 10.80 -8.14 -2.30
N CYS A 50 10.79 -7.51 -3.48
CA CYS A 50 10.76 -8.21 -4.77
C CYS A 50 11.31 -7.31 -5.90
N PRO A 51 11.70 -7.90 -7.04
CA PRO A 51 12.09 -7.15 -8.23
C PRO A 51 10.95 -6.27 -8.77
N ASP A 52 11.30 -5.18 -9.48
CA ASP A 52 10.36 -4.20 -10.02
C ASP A 52 9.37 -4.81 -11.03
N GLU A 53 9.79 -5.86 -11.73
CA GLU A 53 8.97 -6.57 -12.72
C GLU A 53 7.77 -7.31 -12.09
N MET A 54 7.82 -7.56 -10.78
CA MET A 54 6.75 -8.22 -10.04
C MET A 54 5.70 -7.25 -9.50
N ILE A 55 5.92 -5.94 -9.63
CA ILE A 55 5.01 -4.89 -9.16
C ILE A 55 4.11 -4.43 -10.31
N ALA A 56 2.81 -4.42 -10.05
CA ALA A 56 1.81 -3.74 -10.87
C ALA A 56 1.39 -2.41 -10.19
N CYS A 57 0.19 -2.34 -9.64
CA CYS A 57 -0.31 -1.16 -8.93
C CYS A 57 -0.33 -1.31 -7.40
N ILE A 58 0.25 -2.39 -6.89
CA ILE A 58 0.26 -2.73 -5.45
C ILE A 58 1.67 -3.14 -5.06
N ALA A 59 2.18 -2.60 -3.95
CA ALA A 59 3.42 -3.03 -3.34
C ALA A 59 3.21 -3.38 -1.86
N THR A 60 3.82 -4.48 -1.42
CA THR A 60 3.82 -4.92 -0.03
C THR A 60 5.23 -4.75 0.54
N LEU A 61 5.35 -4.17 1.73
CA LEU A 61 6.62 -3.99 2.42
C LEU A 61 6.61 -4.79 3.72
N ILE A 62 7.79 -5.24 4.11
CA ILE A 62 8.02 -5.94 5.37
C ILE A 62 8.55 -4.92 6.37
N LEU A 63 7.74 -4.62 7.38
CA LEU A 63 8.13 -3.68 8.43
C LEU A 63 9.13 -4.32 9.41
N PRO A 64 10.02 -3.53 10.04
CA PRO A 64 10.83 -4.02 11.13
C PRO A 64 9.91 -4.57 12.23
N SER A 65 10.10 -5.80 12.60
CA SER A 65 9.39 -6.38 13.73
C SER A 65 10.36 -6.48 14.90
N GLU A 66 10.27 -5.56 15.84
CA GLU A 66 10.79 -5.86 17.17
C GLU A 66 9.90 -6.94 17.78
N ASN A 67 10.34 -8.14 17.74
CA ASN A 67 10.03 -9.37 18.50
C ASN A 67 8.84 -9.42 19.47
N LYS A 68 7.79 -8.64 19.33
CA LYS A 68 6.66 -8.58 20.27
C LYS A 68 5.33 -9.04 19.72
N SER A 69 5.27 -9.50 18.50
CA SER A 69 4.04 -10.12 18.01
C SER A 69 4.03 -11.61 18.37
N GLY A 70 3.75 -11.91 19.58
CA GLY A 70 2.94 -13.09 19.84
C GLY A 70 1.70 -12.90 18.97
N GLY A 71 1.61 -13.65 17.87
CA GLY A 71 0.74 -13.42 16.74
C GLY A 71 -0.58 -12.71 17.09
N ILE A 72 -0.76 -11.51 16.54
CA ILE A 72 -2.07 -10.88 16.53
C ILE A 72 -2.98 -11.85 15.78
N PRO A 73 -4.09 -12.29 16.37
CA PRO A 73 -5.02 -13.18 15.68
C PRO A 73 -5.41 -12.57 14.33
N LEU A 74 -5.48 -13.40 13.30
CA LEU A 74 -5.74 -12.96 11.91
C LEU A 74 -7.04 -12.14 11.76
N HIS A 75 -7.92 -12.19 12.74
CA HIS A 75 -9.22 -11.51 12.78
C HIS A 75 -9.20 -10.20 13.59
N GLU A 76 -8.10 -9.88 14.25
CA GLU A 76 -7.95 -8.61 14.97
C GLU A 76 -7.14 -7.61 14.13
N PRO A 77 -7.56 -6.34 14.08
CA PRO A 77 -6.79 -5.30 13.38
C PRO A 77 -5.45 -5.09 14.07
N ASP A 78 -4.40 -4.94 13.27
CA ASP A 78 -3.09 -4.58 13.81
C ASP A 78 -3.17 -3.20 14.49
N PRO A 79 -2.62 -3.01 15.71
CA PRO A 79 -2.63 -1.71 16.39
C PRO A 79 -2.10 -0.55 15.54
N LEU A 80 -1.10 -0.79 14.68
CA LEU A 80 -0.58 0.22 13.77
C LEU A 80 -1.64 0.66 12.75
N HIS A 81 -2.46 -0.27 12.24
CA HIS A 81 -3.56 0.09 11.35
C HIS A 81 -4.54 1.06 12.03
N VAL A 82 -4.87 0.81 13.30
CA VAL A 82 -5.75 1.69 14.08
C VAL A 82 -5.12 3.06 14.28
N ILE A 83 -3.85 3.11 14.67
CA ILE A 83 -3.10 4.36 14.87
C ILE A 83 -3.02 5.17 13.57
N LEU A 84 -2.67 4.53 12.46
CA LEU A 84 -2.59 5.20 11.15
C LEU A 84 -3.94 5.79 10.74
N SER A 85 -5.02 5.06 10.98
CA SER A 85 -6.37 5.52 10.66
C SER A 85 -6.84 6.67 11.56
N GLU A 86 -6.73 6.51 12.89
CA GLU A 86 -7.32 7.46 13.84
C GLU A 86 -6.47 8.72 14.05
N LYS A 87 -5.14 8.57 14.07
CA LYS A 87 -4.23 9.69 14.35
C LYS A 87 -3.79 10.44 13.09
N TYR A 88 -3.60 9.71 11.99
CA TYR A 88 -3.04 10.28 10.76
C TYR A 88 -4.02 10.32 9.58
N GLY A 89 -5.21 9.72 9.72
CA GLY A 89 -6.20 9.65 8.65
C GLY A 89 -5.77 8.74 7.48
N ILE A 90 -4.81 7.82 7.71
CA ILE A 90 -4.26 6.94 6.68
C ILE A 90 -4.95 5.58 6.73
N GLN A 91 -5.56 5.19 5.61
CA GLN A 91 -6.26 3.91 5.46
C GLN A 91 -5.43 2.94 4.61
N ILE A 92 -4.60 2.12 5.26
CA ILE A 92 -3.82 1.06 4.59
C ILE A 92 -3.93 -0.25 5.34
N PRO A 93 -3.88 -1.40 4.65
CA PRO A 93 -3.81 -2.70 5.32
C PRO A 93 -2.46 -2.88 6.04
N VAL A 94 -2.55 -3.24 7.32
CA VAL A 94 -1.42 -3.68 8.13
C VAL A 94 -1.78 -5.04 8.71
N TRP A 95 -0.91 -6.04 8.56
CA TRP A 95 -1.17 -7.38 9.07
C TRP A 95 0.11 -8.12 9.44
N SER A 96 -0.02 -9.14 10.28
CA SER A 96 1.05 -10.06 10.64
C SER A 96 0.89 -11.38 9.89
N TRP A 97 2.01 -11.97 9.47
CA TRP A 97 2.02 -13.28 8.84
C TRP A 97 2.83 -14.27 9.66
N PRO A 98 2.30 -15.47 9.94
CA PRO A 98 2.95 -16.39 10.87
C PRO A 98 4.19 -17.10 10.30
N SER A 99 4.31 -17.24 8.96
CA SER A 99 5.43 -17.94 8.37
C SER A 99 5.69 -17.48 6.90
N PRO A 100 6.81 -16.80 6.60
CA PRO A 100 7.77 -16.27 7.56
C PRO A 100 7.12 -15.25 8.49
N GLN A 101 7.59 -15.22 9.74
CA GLN A 101 7.07 -14.26 10.71
C GLN A 101 7.44 -12.84 10.30
N GLY A 102 6.45 -11.97 10.15
CA GLY A 102 6.67 -10.59 9.76
C GLY A 102 5.39 -9.76 9.91
N ARG A 103 5.60 -8.46 10.00
CA ARG A 103 4.56 -7.45 9.93
C ARG A 103 4.62 -6.79 8.57
N PHE A 104 3.50 -6.69 7.90
CA PHE A 104 3.42 -6.24 6.52
C PHE A 104 2.50 -5.04 6.41
N ILE A 105 2.86 -4.12 5.51
CA ILE A 105 1.97 -3.09 5.01
C ILE A 105 1.84 -3.24 3.50
N ARG A 106 0.71 -2.80 2.96
CA ARG A 106 0.46 -2.80 1.53
C ARG A 106 0.00 -1.43 1.07
N ILE A 107 0.74 -0.84 0.16
CA ILE A 107 0.31 0.35 -0.58
C ILE A 107 -0.35 -0.05 -1.88
N SER A 108 -1.27 0.76 -2.34
CA SER A 108 -1.93 0.63 -3.64
C SER A 108 -1.90 1.98 -4.33
N ALA A 109 -1.67 1.97 -5.63
CA ALA A 109 -1.66 3.17 -6.46
C ALA A 109 -2.85 3.19 -7.39
N GLN A 110 -3.46 4.36 -7.54
CA GLN A 110 -4.53 4.64 -8.47
C GLN A 110 -4.42 6.11 -8.93
N LEU A 111 -5.09 6.48 -10.00
CA LEU A 111 -5.05 7.81 -10.61
C LEU A 111 -5.26 8.99 -9.63
N TYR A 112 -5.94 8.76 -8.52
CA TYR A 112 -6.23 9.77 -7.50
C TYR A 112 -5.18 9.85 -6.39
N ASN A 113 -4.20 8.94 -6.37
CA ASN A 113 -3.10 9.00 -5.40
C ASN A 113 -1.95 9.86 -5.94
N SER A 114 -1.14 10.37 -5.05
CA SER A 114 0.04 11.16 -5.37
C SER A 114 1.28 10.71 -4.58
N GLU A 115 2.44 11.13 -5.03
CA GLU A 115 3.72 10.84 -4.39
C GLU A 115 3.78 11.42 -2.96
N GLU A 116 3.18 12.59 -2.73
CA GLU A 116 3.13 13.25 -1.44
C GLU A 116 2.41 12.42 -0.37
N GLU A 117 1.44 11.60 -0.75
CA GLU A 117 0.75 10.70 0.17
C GLU A 117 1.70 9.60 0.70
N TYR A 118 2.62 9.11 -0.12
CA TYR A 118 3.61 8.13 0.32
C TYR A 118 4.71 8.76 1.18
N HIS A 119 5.10 10.00 0.91
CA HIS A 119 5.97 10.75 1.81
C HIS A 119 5.30 11.00 3.17
N TYR A 120 4.02 11.33 3.17
CA TYR A 120 3.25 11.50 4.41
C TYR A 120 3.12 10.19 5.19
N LEU A 121 2.88 9.07 4.50
CA LEU A 121 2.87 7.74 5.11
C LEU A 121 4.23 7.40 5.72
N ALA A 122 5.32 7.65 4.99
CA ALA A 122 6.68 7.42 5.48
C ALA A 122 6.94 8.20 6.77
N TRP A 123 6.61 9.49 6.77
CA TRP A 123 6.72 10.34 7.95
C TRP A 123 5.89 9.80 9.13
N ALA A 124 4.63 9.40 8.90
CA ALA A 124 3.77 8.87 9.94
C ALA A 124 4.34 7.58 10.56
N LEU A 125 4.88 6.68 9.73
CA LEU A 125 5.53 5.45 10.20
C LEU A 125 6.78 5.73 11.03
N GLN A 126 7.58 6.73 10.65
CA GLN A 126 8.74 7.18 11.44
C GLN A 126 8.32 7.75 12.81
N GLN A 127 7.20 8.51 12.88
CA GLN A 127 6.68 9.00 14.15
C GLN A 127 6.25 7.86 15.10
N GLU A 128 5.89 6.71 14.56
CA GLU A 128 5.55 5.51 15.34
C GLU A 128 6.76 4.59 15.61
N GLY A 129 7.98 5.08 15.33
CA GLY A 129 9.22 4.40 15.70
C GLY A 129 9.62 3.25 14.77
N LEU A 130 9.23 3.31 13.50
CA LEU A 130 9.52 2.29 12.49
C LEU A 130 10.70 2.66 11.57
N ALA A 131 11.55 3.61 11.96
CA ALA A 131 12.78 3.98 11.26
C ALA A 131 14.02 3.41 11.95
#